data_49a50174b46340c1b6f1d994c2bee2ce
#
_entry.id   49a50174b46340c1b6f1d994c2bee2ce
#
_cell.length_a   1.000
_cell.length_b   1.000
_cell.length_c   1.000
_cell.angle_alpha   90.00
_cell.angle_beta   90.00
_cell.angle_gamma   90.00
#
_symmetry.space_group_name_H-M   'P 1'
#
loop_
_entity.id
_entity.type
_entity.pdbx_description
1 polymer ?
#
loop_
_entity_poly.entity_id
_entity_poly.type
_entity_poly.pdbx_seq_one_letter_code
_entity_poly.pdbx_strand_id
1 'polypeptide(L)'
;QIDLHNLYGGVVPELAARDHISRLVPLIKNEFEKNDLSFEILDAIAVSKGPGLRGPLLVGNTIANSIAYALKIPVINVHHMEAHLLMPLLDANPPSMPFVSLLVSGGHTLIVKVDEGGRYTIMGETKDDALGEAFDKTAKLLNLGYPGGPEIEKLAKLSQIDRFRFPRPMINSDCLNLSFSGLKTAVLYAVQKLDALSDEDKIDISNSFQNAAVD
;
A
#
# COMPACT_ATOMS: atom_id res chain seq x y z
N GLN A 1 2.78 11.81 -9.22
CA GLN A 1 2.78 10.55 -10.02
C GLN A 1 1.37 9.97 -10.22
N ILE A 2 0.42 10.22 -9.30
CA ILE A 2 -0.95 9.68 -9.38
C ILE A 2 -1.59 10.00 -10.73
N ASP A 3 -1.57 11.27 -11.15
CA ASP A 3 -2.16 11.71 -12.41
C ASP A 3 -1.55 11.02 -13.63
N LEU A 4 -0.25 10.76 -13.60
CA LEU A 4 0.46 10.04 -14.66
C LEU A 4 -0.03 8.58 -14.80
N HIS A 5 -0.31 7.94 -13.67
CA HIS A 5 -0.71 6.52 -13.62
C HIS A 5 -2.21 6.31 -13.77
N ASN A 6 -3.04 7.31 -13.45
CA ASN A 6 -4.50 7.26 -13.59
C ASN A 6 -4.94 6.95 -15.03
N LEU A 7 -4.23 7.48 -16.02
CA LEU A 7 -4.50 7.21 -17.46
C LEU A 7 -4.38 5.73 -17.82
N TYR A 8 -3.65 4.95 -17.02
CA TYR A 8 -3.39 3.52 -17.25
C TYR A 8 -4.15 2.62 -16.25
N GLY A 9 -4.91 3.20 -15.34
CA GLY A 9 -5.67 2.47 -14.33
C GLY A 9 -4.80 1.75 -13.30
N GLY A 10 -3.58 2.24 -13.05
CA GLY A 10 -2.63 1.71 -12.08
C GLY A 10 -1.18 2.05 -12.40
N VAL A 11 -0.25 1.66 -11.52
CA VAL A 11 1.16 1.99 -11.67
C VAL A 11 1.79 1.30 -12.88
N VAL A 12 2.42 2.10 -13.75
CA VAL A 12 3.27 1.63 -14.86
C VAL A 12 4.73 1.74 -14.43
N PRO A 13 5.44 0.61 -14.19
CA PRO A 13 6.77 0.62 -13.57
C PRO A 13 7.83 1.44 -14.31
N GLU A 14 7.80 1.41 -15.64
CA GLU A 14 8.76 2.16 -16.46
C GLU A 14 8.52 3.67 -16.37
N LEU A 15 7.27 4.12 -16.43
CA LEU A 15 6.92 5.53 -16.27
C LEU A 15 7.30 6.02 -14.86
N ALA A 16 7.05 5.20 -13.83
CA ALA A 16 7.46 5.51 -12.46
C ALA A 16 8.98 5.68 -12.35
N ALA A 17 9.79 4.79 -12.96
CA ALA A 17 11.24 4.90 -12.95
C ALA A 17 11.74 6.18 -13.65
N ARG A 18 11.20 6.51 -14.82
CA ARG A 18 11.53 7.73 -15.57
C ARG A 18 11.20 9.00 -14.79
N ASP A 19 10.03 9.02 -14.15
CA ASP A 19 9.61 10.16 -13.31
C ASP A 19 10.51 10.30 -12.09
N HIS A 20 10.93 9.19 -11.45
CA HIS A 20 11.93 9.22 -10.36
C HIS A 20 13.27 9.82 -10.82
N ILE A 21 13.77 9.44 -11.99
CA ILE A 21 15.01 10.01 -12.54
C ILE A 21 14.91 11.52 -12.67
N SER A 22 13.81 12.03 -13.20
CA SER A 22 13.64 13.46 -13.46
C SER A 22 13.39 14.30 -12.19
N ARG A 23 12.77 13.71 -11.16
CA ARG A 23 12.32 14.46 -9.97
C ARG A 23 13.20 14.31 -8.75
N LEU A 24 13.84 13.15 -8.54
CA LEU A 24 14.46 12.84 -7.25
C LEU A 24 15.61 13.80 -6.92
N VAL A 25 16.51 14.05 -7.86
CA VAL A 25 17.64 14.97 -7.63
C VAL A 25 17.19 16.43 -7.41
N PRO A 26 16.28 16.98 -8.24
CA PRO A 26 15.71 18.30 -7.96
C PRO A 26 15.00 18.38 -6.61
N LEU A 27 14.25 17.36 -6.22
CA LEU A 27 13.56 17.29 -4.93
C LEU A 27 14.57 17.37 -3.76
N ILE A 28 15.62 16.54 -3.80
CA ILE A 28 16.66 16.55 -2.77
C ILE A 28 17.30 17.93 -2.67
N LYS A 29 17.72 18.53 -3.80
CA LYS A 29 18.33 19.85 -3.80
C LYS A 29 17.40 20.91 -3.21
N ASN A 30 16.15 20.95 -3.64
CA ASN A 30 15.16 21.89 -3.15
C ASN A 30 14.92 21.78 -1.64
N GLU A 31 14.89 20.56 -1.07
CA GLU A 31 14.73 20.39 0.38
C GLU A 31 15.96 20.88 1.16
N PHE A 32 17.17 20.68 0.64
CA PHE A 32 18.38 21.21 1.26
C PHE A 32 18.42 22.74 1.21
N GLU A 33 18.15 23.34 0.05
CA GLU A 33 18.10 24.79 -0.13
C GLU A 33 17.03 25.45 0.74
N LYS A 34 15.83 24.88 0.78
CA LYS A 34 14.70 25.40 1.56
C LYS A 34 14.97 25.44 3.08
N ASN A 35 15.76 24.50 3.58
CA ASN A 35 16.10 24.41 4.99
C ASN A 35 17.49 24.95 5.32
N ASP A 36 18.17 25.63 4.38
CA ASP A 36 19.53 26.16 4.51
C ASP A 36 20.53 25.12 5.02
N LEU A 37 20.44 23.89 4.45
CA LEU A 37 21.27 22.75 4.83
C LEU A 37 22.36 22.49 3.79
N SER A 38 23.54 22.07 4.25
CA SER A 38 24.62 21.55 3.41
C SER A 38 24.60 20.03 3.37
N PHE A 39 24.99 19.42 2.25
CA PHE A 39 25.17 17.97 2.17
C PHE A 39 26.25 17.44 3.13
N GLU A 40 27.17 18.29 3.58
CA GLU A 40 28.25 17.93 4.49
C GLU A 40 27.78 17.56 5.90
N ILE A 41 26.54 17.92 6.27
CA ILE A 41 25.95 17.52 7.55
C ILE A 41 25.48 16.06 7.60
N LEU A 42 25.51 15.37 6.46
CA LEU A 42 25.01 14.00 6.37
C LEU A 42 26.03 13.01 6.91
N ASP A 43 25.62 12.19 7.88
CA ASP A 43 26.42 11.09 8.43
C ASP A 43 26.16 9.77 7.67
N ALA A 44 24.98 9.60 7.07
CA ALA A 44 24.60 8.41 6.33
C ALA A 44 23.43 8.69 5.37
N ILE A 45 23.18 7.81 4.42
CA ILE A 45 21.99 7.83 3.56
C ILE A 45 21.22 6.54 3.73
N ALA A 46 19.95 6.64 4.15
CA ALA A 46 19.04 5.53 4.19
C ALA A 46 18.26 5.43 2.86
N VAL A 47 18.16 4.23 2.31
CA VAL A 47 17.46 3.98 1.04
C VAL A 47 16.71 2.66 1.06
N SER A 48 15.50 2.65 0.49
CA SER A 48 14.71 1.42 0.33
C SER A 48 15.43 0.45 -0.62
N LYS A 49 15.87 -0.70 -0.08
CA LYS A 49 16.50 -1.76 -0.86
C LYS A 49 15.47 -2.65 -1.57
N GLY A 50 14.32 -2.81 -0.98
CA GLY A 50 13.23 -3.67 -1.44
C GLY A 50 12.37 -4.17 -0.27
N PRO A 51 11.29 -4.91 -0.57
CA PRO A 51 10.73 -5.20 -1.89
C PRO A 51 10.14 -3.96 -2.58
N GLY A 52 9.88 -4.08 -3.89
CA GLY A 52 9.29 -3.02 -4.71
C GLY A 52 9.58 -3.18 -6.20
N LEU A 53 9.12 -2.24 -7.00
CA LEU A 53 9.33 -2.22 -8.44
C LEU A 53 10.81 -1.99 -8.77
N ARG A 54 11.39 -2.89 -9.58
CA ARG A 54 12.85 -2.90 -9.88
C ARG A 54 13.36 -1.58 -10.43
N GLY A 55 12.64 -0.95 -11.37
CA GLY A 55 13.04 0.31 -11.99
C GLY A 55 13.15 1.46 -10.97
N PRO A 56 12.08 1.83 -10.26
CA PRO A 56 12.11 2.84 -9.20
C PRO A 56 13.14 2.54 -8.10
N LEU A 57 13.25 1.29 -7.64
CA LEU A 57 14.26 0.89 -6.66
C LEU A 57 15.69 1.12 -7.17
N LEU A 58 15.96 0.76 -8.43
CA LEU A 58 17.27 0.98 -9.04
C LEU A 58 17.63 2.46 -9.07
N VAL A 59 16.69 3.33 -9.46
CA VAL A 59 16.92 4.78 -9.48
C VAL A 59 17.25 5.30 -8.08
N GLY A 60 16.43 4.99 -7.08
CA GLY A 60 16.66 5.43 -5.70
C GLY A 60 18.01 4.95 -5.15
N ASN A 61 18.31 3.66 -5.34
CA ASN A 61 19.59 3.08 -4.89
C ASN A 61 20.79 3.69 -5.61
N THR A 62 20.70 3.92 -6.92
CA THR A 62 21.80 4.53 -7.69
C THR A 62 22.09 5.94 -7.18
N ILE A 63 21.07 6.78 -7.01
CA ILE A 63 21.23 8.15 -6.53
C ILE A 63 21.78 8.15 -5.10
N ALA A 64 21.22 7.34 -4.19
CA ALA A 64 21.70 7.23 -2.81
C ALA A 64 23.18 6.81 -2.72
N ASN A 65 23.56 5.76 -3.47
CA ASN A 65 24.95 5.32 -3.50
C ASN A 65 25.89 6.36 -4.15
N SER A 66 25.44 7.08 -5.17
CA SER A 66 26.26 8.12 -5.82
C SER A 66 26.54 9.28 -4.86
N ILE A 67 25.54 9.75 -4.12
CA ILE A 67 25.71 10.82 -3.12
C ILE A 67 26.60 10.34 -1.98
N ALA A 68 26.33 9.14 -1.43
CA ALA A 68 27.13 8.56 -0.36
C ALA A 68 28.59 8.37 -0.74
N TYR A 69 28.84 7.92 -1.98
CA TYR A 69 30.20 7.78 -2.50
C TYR A 69 30.93 9.12 -2.60
N ALA A 70 30.24 10.17 -3.10
CA ALA A 70 30.82 11.50 -3.22
C ALA A 70 31.17 12.11 -1.84
N LEU A 71 30.32 11.87 -0.85
CA LEU A 71 30.48 12.38 0.52
C LEU A 71 31.31 11.46 1.42
N LYS A 72 31.66 10.25 0.95
CA LYS A 72 32.38 9.21 1.72
C LYS A 72 31.65 8.79 3.00
N ILE A 73 30.33 8.69 2.94
CA ILE A 73 29.47 8.30 4.06
C ILE A 73 28.79 6.94 3.77
N PRO A 74 28.34 6.19 4.77
CA PRO A 74 27.69 4.89 4.58
C PRO A 74 26.30 5.00 3.99
N VAL A 75 25.88 3.92 3.28
CA VAL A 75 24.48 3.70 2.85
C VAL A 75 23.85 2.67 3.76
N ILE A 76 22.68 3.01 4.30
CA ILE A 76 21.84 2.13 5.13
C ILE A 76 20.73 1.56 4.25
N ASN A 77 20.77 0.26 4.02
CA ASN A 77 19.75 -0.45 3.25
C ASN A 77 18.53 -0.73 4.13
N VAL A 78 17.38 -0.14 3.80
CA VAL A 78 16.13 -0.30 4.54
C VAL A 78 15.22 -1.29 3.83
N HIS A 79 14.71 -2.28 4.57
CA HIS A 79 13.69 -3.18 4.05
C HIS A 79 12.31 -2.49 4.12
N HIS A 80 11.64 -2.31 2.98
CA HIS A 80 10.41 -1.53 2.87
C HIS A 80 9.30 -2.00 3.83
N MET A 81 9.10 -3.31 3.93
CA MET A 81 8.06 -3.87 4.81
C MET A 81 8.41 -3.69 6.29
N GLU A 82 9.69 -3.81 6.65
CA GLU A 82 10.16 -3.55 8.01
C GLU A 82 9.93 -2.09 8.40
N ALA A 83 10.19 -1.15 7.49
CA ALA A 83 9.90 0.27 7.73
C ALA A 83 8.42 0.50 8.05
N HIS A 84 7.50 -0.18 7.35
CA HIS A 84 6.07 -0.11 7.67
C HIS A 84 5.73 -0.73 9.03
N LEU A 85 6.31 -1.88 9.37
CA LEU A 85 6.06 -2.54 10.66
C LEU A 85 6.52 -1.71 11.86
N LEU A 86 7.58 -0.92 11.68
CA LEU A 86 8.18 -0.10 12.73
C LEU A 86 7.60 1.32 12.83
N MET A 87 6.77 1.74 11.87
CA MET A 87 6.13 3.07 11.88
C MET A 87 5.41 3.41 13.20
N PRO A 88 4.67 2.48 13.85
CA PRO A 88 4.03 2.78 15.13
C PRO A 88 4.99 3.19 16.26
N LEU A 89 6.27 2.84 16.15
CA LEU A 89 7.29 3.23 17.14
C LEU A 89 7.67 4.72 17.05
N LEU A 90 7.28 5.41 15.97
CA LEU A 90 7.48 6.86 15.79
C LEU A 90 6.31 7.68 16.33
N ASP A 91 5.26 7.05 16.83
CA ASP A 91 4.13 7.75 17.43
C ASP A 91 4.52 8.41 18.76
N ALA A 92 3.77 9.41 19.19
CA ALA A 92 3.93 10.05 20.50
C ALA A 92 3.73 9.04 21.66
N ASN A 93 2.93 8.01 21.46
CA ASN A 93 2.69 6.91 22.40
C ASN A 93 2.97 5.56 21.71
N PRO A 94 4.24 5.18 21.54
CA PRO A 94 4.59 3.99 20.84
C PRO A 94 4.13 2.73 21.60
N PRO A 95 3.73 1.66 20.90
CA PRO A 95 3.40 0.39 21.55
C PRO A 95 4.64 -0.22 22.22
N SER A 96 4.45 -0.86 23.36
CA SER A 96 5.51 -1.67 23.98
C SER A 96 5.71 -2.97 23.20
N MET A 97 6.95 -3.44 23.11
CA MET A 97 7.25 -4.75 22.54
C MET A 97 7.00 -5.87 23.55
N PRO A 98 6.56 -7.06 23.12
CA PRO A 98 6.16 -7.39 21.76
C PRO A 98 4.78 -6.81 21.40
N PHE A 99 4.56 -6.46 20.13
CA PHE A 99 3.24 -6.06 19.63
C PHE A 99 2.89 -6.80 18.33
N VAL A 100 1.60 -6.78 17.97
CA VAL A 100 1.12 -7.33 16.70
C VAL A 100 0.82 -6.16 15.75
N SER A 101 1.37 -6.22 14.54
CA SER A 101 1.12 -5.26 13.47
C SER A 101 0.29 -5.91 12.36
N LEU A 102 -0.81 -5.28 11.98
CA LEU A 102 -1.54 -5.59 10.76
C LEU A 102 -1.05 -4.65 9.67
N LEU A 103 -0.32 -5.21 8.71
CA LEU A 103 0.16 -4.47 7.55
C LEU A 103 -0.80 -4.66 6.39
N VAL A 104 -1.37 -3.55 5.90
CA VAL A 104 -2.31 -3.52 4.78
C VAL A 104 -1.79 -2.55 3.73
N SER A 105 -1.59 -3.05 2.51
CA SER A 105 -1.15 -2.24 1.37
C SER A 105 -1.73 -2.76 0.06
N GLY A 106 -1.42 -2.08 -1.06
CA GLY A 106 -1.81 -2.53 -2.39
C GLY A 106 -1.13 -3.83 -2.84
N GLY A 107 -0.03 -4.24 -2.21
CA GLY A 107 0.72 -5.45 -2.61
C GLY A 107 0.87 -6.49 -1.50
N HIS A 108 0.58 -6.14 -0.25
CA HIS A 108 0.80 -7.02 0.90
C HIS A 108 -0.31 -6.87 1.93
N THR A 109 -0.72 -8.00 2.51
CA THR A 109 -1.56 -8.04 3.71
C THR A 109 -1.03 -9.11 4.63
N LEU A 110 -0.47 -8.68 5.78
CA LEU A 110 0.27 -9.51 6.72
C LEU A 110 -0.14 -9.20 8.15
N ILE A 111 -0.23 -10.22 8.98
CA ILE A 111 -0.29 -10.10 10.44
C ILE A 111 1.08 -10.54 10.97
N VAL A 112 1.80 -9.63 11.62
CA VAL A 112 3.17 -9.85 12.04
C VAL A 112 3.33 -9.53 13.52
N LYS A 113 3.90 -10.45 14.27
CA LYS A 113 4.37 -10.19 15.63
C LYS A 113 5.76 -9.56 15.54
N VAL A 114 5.92 -8.42 16.20
CA VAL A 114 7.19 -7.71 16.33
C VAL A 114 7.71 -7.92 17.74
N ASP A 115 8.82 -8.62 17.87
CA ASP A 115 9.50 -8.89 19.13
C ASP A 115 10.69 -7.93 19.34
N GLU A 116 11.20 -7.89 20.55
CA GLU A 116 12.44 -7.16 20.87
C GLU A 116 13.61 -7.61 20.00
N GLY A 117 14.53 -6.68 19.73
CA GLY A 117 15.73 -6.96 18.93
C GLY A 117 15.46 -7.14 17.42
N GLY A 118 14.34 -6.63 16.89
CA GLY A 118 14.05 -6.65 15.46
C GLY A 118 13.74 -8.04 14.91
N ARG A 119 13.14 -8.90 15.71
CA ARG A 119 12.66 -10.23 15.28
C ARG A 119 11.21 -10.14 14.87
N TYR A 120 10.89 -10.73 13.73
CA TYR A 120 9.56 -10.72 13.12
C TYR A 120 9.04 -12.14 12.94
N THR A 121 7.79 -12.38 13.36
CA THR A 121 7.10 -13.65 13.14
C THR A 121 5.83 -13.38 12.36
N ILE A 122 5.73 -13.88 11.13
CA ILE A 122 4.51 -13.83 10.35
C ILE A 122 3.50 -14.80 11.00
N MET A 123 2.42 -14.26 11.51
CA MET A 123 1.33 -15.01 12.13
C MET A 123 0.27 -15.40 11.12
N GLY A 124 0.06 -14.54 10.10
CA GLY A 124 -0.88 -14.75 9.01
C GLY A 124 -0.56 -13.86 7.83
N GLU A 125 -1.00 -14.28 6.66
CA GLU A 125 -0.83 -13.55 5.40
C GLU A 125 -2.00 -13.80 4.47
N THR A 126 -2.21 -12.90 3.50
CA THR A 126 -3.16 -13.22 2.43
C THR A 126 -2.63 -14.37 1.57
N LYS A 127 -3.53 -15.28 1.18
CA LYS A 127 -3.20 -16.42 0.31
C LYS A 127 -3.39 -16.13 -1.17
N ASP A 128 -3.93 -14.96 -1.47
CA ASP A 128 -4.22 -14.53 -2.84
C ASP A 128 -4.04 -13.01 -3.00
N ASP A 129 -5.07 -12.26 -3.40
CA ASP A 129 -5.00 -10.80 -3.55
C ASP A 129 -4.69 -10.12 -2.19
N ALA A 130 -3.85 -9.08 -2.19
CA ALA A 130 -3.75 -8.18 -1.05
C ALA A 130 -5.07 -7.40 -0.87
N LEU A 131 -5.36 -6.97 0.36
CA LEU A 131 -6.59 -6.23 0.65
C LEU A 131 -6.70 -4.95 -0.22
N GLY A 132 -5.64 -4.14 -0.28
CA GLY A 132 -5.63 -2.93 -1.12
C GLY A 132 -5.81 -3.25 -2.61
N GLU A 133 -5.22 -4.33 -3.10
CA GLU A 133 -5.42 -4.82 -4.47
C GLU A 133 -6.89 -5.21 -4.72
N ALA A 134 -7.55 -5.86 -3.74
CA ALA A 134 -8.96 -6.20 -3.84
C ALA A 134 -9.85 -4.94 -3.90
N PHE A 135 -9.52 -3.90 -3.13
CA PHE A 135 -10.17 -2.58 -3.22
C PHE A 135 -9.96 -1.93 -4.58
N ASP A 136 -8.74 -1.88 -5.10
CA ASP A 136 -8.44 -1.28 -6.41
C ASP A 136 -9.16 -2.01 -7.55
N LYS A 137 -9.16 -3.34 -7.53
CA LYS A 137 -9.87 -4.15 -8.53
C LYS A 137 -11.39 -3.98 -8.44
N THR A 138 -11.94 -3.90 -7.24
CA THR A 138 -13.37 -3.65 -7.02
C THR A 138 -13.76 -2.25 -7.49
N ALA A 139 -12.99 -1.22 -7.17
CA ALA A 139 -13.21 0.13 -7.67
C ALA A 139 -13.23 0.17 -9.21
N LYS A 140 -12.30 -0.54 -9.85
CA LYS A 140 -12.29 -0.67 -11.31
C LYS A 140 -13.55 -1.34 -11.88
N LEU A 141 -14.06 -2.39 -11.21
CA LEU A 141 -15.33 -3.04 -11.60
C LEU A 141 -16.53 -2.09 -11.50
N LEU A 142 -16.49 -1.17 -10.54
CA LEU A 142 -17.53 -0.15 -10.33
C LEU A 142 -17.33 1.12 -11.16
N ASN A 143 -16.32 1.17 -12.04
CA ASN A 143 -15.91 2.36 -12.80
C ASN A 143 -15.61 3.57 -11.89
N LEU A 144 -14.97 3.33 -10.75
CA LEU A 144 -14.46 4.35 -9.84
C LEU A 144 -13.00 4.70 -10.15
N GLY A 145 -12.49 5.76 -9.52
CA GLY A 145 -11.12 6.22 -9.69
C GLY A 145 -10.05 5.32 -9.04
N TYR A 146 -8.81 5.73 -9.17
CA TYR A 146 -7.64 5.14 -8.53
C TYR A 146 -6.93 6.19 -7.65
N PRO A 147 -6.45 5.83 -6.44
CA PRO A 147 -6.54 4.53 -5.78
C PRO A 147 -7.97 4.16 -5.35
N GLY A 148 -8.32 2.87 -5.44
CA GLY A 148 -9.69 2.39 -5.25
C GLY A 148 -10.19 2.43 -3.81
N GLY A 149 -9.30 2.24 -2.83
CA GLY A 149 -9.68 2.26 -1.41
C GLY A 149 -10.44 3.53 -0.99
N PRO A 150 -9.87 4.73 -1.19
CA PRO A 150 -10.54 5.99 -0.87
C PRO A 150 -11.88 6.19 -1.60
N GLU A 151 -11.97 5.77 -2.86
CA GLU A 151 -13.20 5.93 -3.64
C GLU A 151 -14.32 5.00 -3.14
N ILE A 152 -13.98 3.74 -2.80
CA ILE A 152 -14.93 2.80 -2.18
C ILE A 152 -15.36 3.30 -0.82
N GLU A 153 -14.44 3.72 0.05
CA GLU A 153 -14.76 4.26 1.37
C GLU A 153 -15.71 5.46 1.30
N LYS A 154 -15.46 6.37 0.35
CA LYS A 154 -16.31 7.55 0.14
C LYS A 154 -17.75 7.16 -0.19
N LEU A 155 -17.96 6.19 -1.08
CA LEU A 155 -19.29 5.70 -1.43
C LEU A 155 -19.91 4.87 -0.31
N ALA A 156 -19.13 4.00 0.34
CA ALA A 156 -19.61 3.18 1.45
C ALA A 156 -20.21 4.00 2.60
N LYS A 157 -19.67 5.19 2.87
CA LYS A 157 -20.22 6.11 3.88
C LYS A 157 -21.61 6.67 3.56
N LEU A 158 -22.06 6.56 2.30
CA LEU A 158 -23.38 7.06 1.86
C LEU A 158 -24.51 6.03 2.07
N SER A 159 -24.20 4.76 2.33
CA SER A 159 -25.16 3.71 2.62
C SER A 159 -24.88 3.06 3.98
N GLN A 160 -25.95 2.60 4.64
CA GLN A 160 -25.88 1.74 5.82
C GLN A 160 -26.56 0.39 5.55
N ILE A 161 -26.91 0.12 4.30
CA ILE A 161 -27.68 -1.07 3.89
C ILE A 161 -26.69 -2.10 3.35
N ASP A 162 -26.62 -3.27 3.98
CA ASP A 162 -25.89 -4.43 3.48
C ASP A 162 -26.76 -5.23 2.49
N ARG A 163 -26.98 -4.62 1.30
CA ARG A 163 -27.86 -5.16 0.26
C ARG A 163 -27.25 -6.40 -0.41
N PHE A 164 -25.92 -6.43 -0.55
CA PHE A 164 -25.21 -7.51 -1.19
C PHE A 164 -24.51 -8.38 -0.14
N ARG A 165 -24.90 -9.65 -0.05
CA ARG A 165 -24.26 -10.61 0.86
C ARG A 165 -23.00 -11.17 0.23
N PHE A 166 -21.88 -10.49 0.43
CA PHE A 166 -20.59 -10.98 -0.04
C PHE A 166 -19.99 -12.01 0.94
N PRO A 167 -19.18 -12.96 0.41
CA PRO A 167 -18.50 -13.95 1.24
C PRO A 167 -17.44 -13.29 2.12
N ARG A 168 -17.15 -13.92 3.24
CA ARG A 168 -16.02 -13.58 4.13
C ARG A 168 -15.05 -14.75 4.11
N PRO A 169 -14.13 -14.80 3.13
CA PRO A 169 -13.25 -15.94 2.98
C PRO A 169 -12.41 -16.15 4.22
N MET A 170 -12.22 -17.44 4.60
CA MET A 170 -11.40 -17.89 5.74
C MET A 170 -11.88 -17.47 7.14
N ILE A 171 -13.01 -16.77 7.31
CA ILE A 171 -13.50 -16.33 8.62
C ILE A 171 -13.66 -17.49 9.65
N ASN A 172 -13.94 -18.71 9.18
CA ASN A 172 -14.08 -19.90 10.01
C ASN A 172 -12.85 -20.82 9.95
N SER A 173 -11.70 -20.33 9.48
CA SER A 173 -10.46 -21.12 9.44
C SER A 173 -9.77 -21.12 10.81
N ASP A 174 -9.07 -22.20 11.15
CA ASP A 174 -8.28 -22.30 12.37
C ASP A 174 -6.92 -21.59 12.29
N CYS A 175 -6.68 -20.79 11.26
CA CYS A 175 -5.45 -20.05 11.06
C CYS A 175 -5.71 -18.54 10.86
N LEU A 176 -4.68 -17.72 11.04
CA LEU A 176 -4.74 -16.27 10.87
C LEU A 176 -4.50 -15.81 9.43
N ASN A 177 -4.53 -16.72 8.46
CA ASN A 177 -4.41 -16.35 7.05
C ASN A 177 -5.68 -15.67 6.54
N LEU A 178 -5.52 -14.84 5.52
CA LEU A 178 -6.56 -14.04 4.91
C LEU A 178 -6.71 -14.42 3.43
N SER A 179 -7.85 -14.08 2.83
CA SER A 179 -8.10 -14.26 1.39
C SER A 179 -9.13 -13.23 0.92
N PHE A 180 -8.89 -12.60 -0.22
CA PHE A 180 -9.73 -11.53 -0.77
C PHE A 180 -10.14 -11.75 -2.24
N SER A 181 -9.54 -12.71 -2.97
CA SER A 181 -9.86 -12.94 -4.37
C SER A 181 -11.29 -13.44 -4.57
N GLY A 182 -11.78 -14.26 -3.64
CA GLY A 182 -13.18 -14.74 -3.64
C GLY A 182 -14.18 -13.60 -3.45
N LEU A 183 -13.87 -12.64 -2.59
CA LEU A 183 -14.68 -11.45 -2.35
C LEU A 183 -14.79 -10.58 -3.62
N LYS A 184 -13.66 -10.27 -4.27
CA LYS A 184 -13.62 -9.55 -5.54
C LYS A 184 -14.44 -10.26 -6.64
N THR A 185 -14.33 -11.59 -6.73
CA THR A 185 -15.06 -12.39 -7.71
C THR A 185 -16.57 -12.34 -7.46
N ALA A 186 -16.98 -12.31 -6.19
CA ALA A 186 -18.40 -12.16 -5.84
C ALA A 186 -18.94 -10.78 -6.27
N VAL A 187 -18.16 -9.71 -6.13
CA VAL A 187 -18.53 -8.38 -6.66
C VAL A 187 -18.69 -8.43 -8.18
N LEU A 188 -17.75 -9.03 -8.90
CA LEU A 188 -17.86 -9.18 -10.36
C LEU A 188 -19.18 -9.84 -10.77
N TYR A 189 -19.54 -10.95 -10.12
CA TYR A 189 -20.80 -11.64 -10.42
C TYR A 189 -22.04 -10.82 -10.01
N ALA A 190 -21.96 -10.03 -8.94
CA ALA A 190 -23.06 -9.15 -8.55
C ALA A 190 -23.28 -8.06 -9.62
N VAL A 191 -22.22 -7.42 -10.09
CA VAL A 191 -22.29 -6.40 -11.16
C VAL A 191 -22.81 -7.01 -12.47
N GLN A 192 -22.35 -8.21 -12.84
CA GLN A 192 -22.80 -8.88 -14.08
C GLN A 192 -24.29 -9.28 -14.07
N LYS A 193 -24.93 -9.38 -12.91
CA LYS A 193 -26.36 -9.68 -12.78
C LYS A 193 -27.25 -8.44 -12.86
N LEU A 194 -26.68 -7.24 -12.88
CA LEU A 194 -27.39 -5.99 -13.04
C LEU A 194 -27.53 -5.68 -14.53
N ASP A 195 -28.71 -5.25 -14.97
CA ASP A 195 -28.93 -4.80 -16.35
C ASP A 195 -28.11 -3.56 -16.68
N ALA A 196 -27.97 -2.65 -15.71
CA ALA A 196 -27.08 -1.49 -15.73
C ALA A 196 -26.62 -1.17 -14.32
N LEU A 197 -25.38 -0.72 -14.19
CA LEU A 197 -24.78 -0.33 -12.90
C LEU A 197 -25.17 1.11 -12.57
N SER A 198 -26.17 1.30 -11.71
CA SER A 198 -26.63 2.61 -11.23
C SER A 198 -25.67 3.17 -10.16
N ASP A 199 -25.78 4.46 -9.85
CA ASP A 199 -24.99 5.07 -8.77
C ASP A 199 -25.42 4.54 -7.38
N GLU A 200 -26.69 4.19 -7.19
CA GLU A 200 -27.17 3.52 -5.99
C GLU A 200 -26.55 2.13 -5.83
N ASP A 201 -26.45 1.34 -6.93
CA ASP A 201 -25.77 0.05 -6.89
C ASP A 201 -24.31 0.18 -6.51
N LYS A 202 -23.60 1.20 -7.03
CA LYS A 202 -22.19 1.45 -6.66
C LYS A 202 -22.05 1.75 -5.18
N ILE A 203 -22.93 2.56 -4.61
CA ILE A 203 -22.97 2.90 -3.19
C ILE A 203 -23.18 1.64 -2.34
N ASP A 204 -24.21 0.85 -2.65
CA ASP A 204 -24.57 -0.34 -1.88
C ASP A 204 -23.51 -1.45 -2.02
N ILE A 205 -22.96 -1.64 -3.21
CA ILE A 205 -21.86 -2.60 -3.44
C ILE A 205 -20.62 -2.16 -2.65
N SER A 206 -20.27 -0.87 -2.68
CA SER A 206 -19.12 -0.35 -1.96
C SER A 206 -19.25 -0.57 -0.44
N ASN A 207 -20.42 -0.29 0.13
CA ASN A 207 -20.69 -0.53 1.54
C ASN A 207 -20.62 -2.03 1.88
N SER A 208 -21.33 -2.87 1.14
CA SER A 208 -21.37 -4.31 1.39
C SER A 208 -19.99 -4.98 1.20
N PHE A 209 -19.21 -4.52 0.20
CA PHE A 209 -17.84 -4.97 -0.04
C PHE A 209 -16.92 -4.59 1.11
N GLN A 210 -16.96 -3.32 1.53
CA GLN A 210 -16.10 -2.83 2.61
C GLN A 210 -16.41 -3.56 3.93
N ASN A 211 -17.69 -3.75 4.27
CA ASN A 211 -18.07 -4.52 5.46
C ASN A 211 -17.55 -5.95 5.40
N ALA A 212 -17.72 -6.63 4.26
CA ALA A 212 -17.23 -8.00 4.11
C ALA A 212 -15.70 -8.12 4.12
N ALA A 213 -14.99 -7.06 3.73
CA ALA A 213 -13.52 -7.02 3.71
C ALA A 213 -12.91 -6.74 5.09
N VAL A 214 -13.66 -6.05 5.98
CA VAL A 214 -13.19 -5.64 7.31
C VAL A 214 -13.56 -6.67 8.37
N ASP A 215 -14.70 -7.39 8.23
CA ASP A 215 -15.11 -8.48 9.12
C ASP A 215 -14.14 -9.67 9.07
#